data_15411bfef0ea4993d48004320808f794
#
_entry.id   15411bfef0ea4993d48004320808f794
#
_cell.length_a   1.000
_cell.length_b   1.000
_cell.length_c   1.000
_cell.angle_alpha   90.00
_cell.angle_beta   90.00
_cell.angle_gamma   90.00
#
_symmetry.space_group_name_H-M   'P 1'
#
loop_
_entity.id
_entity.type
_entity.pdbx_description
1 polymer ?
#
loop_
_entity_poly.entity_id
_entity_poly.type
_entity_poly.pdbx_seq_one_letter_code
_entity_poly.pdbx_strand_id
1 'polypeptide(L)'
;MNINSSMAKEHSATSKFHQLEPKRRRFAWILSVSGLCILFYAIGSWQSSSGVSHKVGCSSVSPSAASAAGLDFQAYHPGGFNRTSLATTDFPACDLKYSEYTPCQDPRRARKFKKMMLKYRERHCPKKNELLHCLIPAPPKYKNPFRWPQSRDYAWYDNIPHRELSIEKAVQNWIQVEDDRFRFPGGGTMFPRGADAYIDDIDALIPLSNGDIRTALDTGCGVASWGAYLLNRDILTMSFAPRDSHEAQVQFALERGVPAIIGVMATERIPYPARAFDMAHCSRCLIPWNKYDGLYLIEVDRVLRPGGYWILSGPPIHWKKYYKGWERTQDDLRQEQYEIEDVAERLCWKKVVEKGDLAIWQKPINHIECVQSRKVYRTPHICINDNPDSSWYKKMETCITPLPEVRSPEEVAGGALEKWPERAFAVPPRIRSGSVLGITVQKFHEDNDLWKERLENYKRIVPPLTKGQYRNVMDMNSNLGGFAAALVKYPLWVMNVVPADPARDTLGMIYERGFIGTYHDWCEAFSTYPRTYDLIHADGVFSIYQHRCDISDILLELDRILRPEGTVILRDTIDVLVKVQSITQRMRWKSQVMEHESGPFNPEKILVAVKTYWTAQLIQQQ
;
A
#
# COMPACT_ATOMS: atom_id res chain seq x y z
N MET A 1 -6.29 -58.81 -13.99
CA MET A 1 -7.46 -58.93 -13.13
C MET A 1 -8.29 -57.68 -13.30
N ASN A 2 -9.46 -57.87 -13.87
CA ASN A 2 -10.48 -56.88 -14.22
C ASN A 2 -11.00 -56.09 -12.99
N ILE A 3 -11.50 -54.86 -13.24
CA ILE A 3 -12.91 -54.46 -13.04
C ILE A 3 -13.05 -52.98 -13.52
N ASN A 4 -13.66 -52.79 -14.65
CA ASN A 4 -14.89 -52.08 -15.08
C ASN A 4 -15.11 -50.63 -14.52
N SER A 5 -15.07 -49.62 -15.34
CA SER A 5 -15.97 -49.01 -16.35
C SER A 5 -17.43 -48.85 -15.90
N SER A 6 -17.87 -47.61 -15.79
CA SER A 6 -19.28 -47.25 -15.99
C SER A 6 -19.39 -45.86 -16.59
N MET A 7 -19.75 -45.80 -17.86
CA MET A 7 -20.25 -44.62 -18.58
C MET A 7 -21.70 -44.36 -18.22
N ALA A 8 -22.08 -43.12 -18.00
CA ALA A 8 -23.46 -42.66 -18.04
C ALA A 8 -23.65 -41.69 -19.21
N LYS A 9 -24.54 -42.06 -20.11
CA LYS A 9 -24.99 -41.29 -21.27
C LYS A 9 -25.95 -40.19 -20.86
N GLU A 10 -25.73 -39.00 -21.37
CA GLU A 10 -26.73 -37.93 -21.35
C GLU A 10 -27.72 -38.11 -22.49
N HIS A 11 -29.01 -38.03 -22.15
CA HIS A 11 -30.08 -37.85 -23.10
C HIS A 11 -30.50 -36.41 -23.23
N SER A 12 -30.39 -35.90 -24.45
CA SER A 12 -30.95 -34.64 -24.91
C SER A 12 -32.48 -34.75 -25.00
N ALA A 13 -33.18 -33.81 -24.37
CA ALA A 13 -34.61 -33.59 -24.61
C ALA A 13 -34.82 -32.13 -24.98
N THR A 14 -35.08 -31.92 -26.26
CA THR A 14 -35.56 -30.66 -26.82
C THR A 14 -37.05 -30.50 -26.55
N SER A 15 -37.44 -29.44 -25.85
CA SER A 15 -38.83 -29.01 -25.76
C SER A 15 -38.99 -27.63 -26.36
N LYS A 16 -39.73 -27.59 -27.47
CA LYS A 16 -40.23 -26.38 -28.10
C LYS A 16 -41.35 -25.79 -27.25
N PHE A 17 -41.24 -24.53 -26.85
CA PHE A 17 -42.41 -23.79 -26.40
C PHE A 17 -42.53 -22.47 -27.20
N HIS A 18 -43.76 -22.27 -27.68
CA HIS A 18 -44.26 -21.20 -28.51
C HIS A 18 -44.07 -19.80 -27.86
N GLN A 19 -43.70 -18.85 -28.68
CA GLN A 19 -43.84 -17.41 -28.40
C GLN A 19 -45.33 -17.00 -28.38
N LEU A 20 -45.69 -16.27 -27.33
CA LEU A 20 -46.87 -15.40 -27.32
C LEU A 20 -46.48 -14.04 -26.71
N GLU A 21 -46.79 -13.02 -27.41
CA GLU A 21 -46.51 -11.60 -27.33
C GLU A 21 -46.76 -10.94 -25.94
N PRO A 22 -45.84 -10.07 -25.46
CA PRO A 22 -46.08 -9.29 -24.23
C PRO A 22 -46.09 -7.76 -24.47
N LYS A 23 -46.91 -7.24 -25.35
CA LYS A 23 -47.11 -5.76 -25.45
C LYS A 23 -47.90 -5.19 -24.26
N ARG A 24 -48.82 -5.95 -23.69
CA ARG A 24 -49.65 -5.51 -22.54
C ARG A 24 -48.91 -5.42 -21.20
N ARG A 25 -47.89 -6.24 -20.98
CA ARG A 25 -47.12 -6.21 -19.71
C ARG A 25 -46.19 -5.00 -19.59
N ARG A 26 -45.65 -4.50 -20.68
CA ARG A 26 -44.77 -3.29 -20.65
C ARG A 26 -45.55 -2.02 -20.32
N PHE A 27 -46.79 -1.88 -20.79
CA PHE A 27 -47.62 -0.73 -20.47
C PHE A 27 -48.03 -0.69 -18.99
N ALA A 28 -48.39 -1.82 -18.42
CA ALA A 28 -48.70 -1.91 -16.99
C ALA A 28 -47.48 -1.58 -16.09
N TRP A 29 -46.31 -1.95 -16.50
CA TRP A 29 -45.05 -1.67 -15.77
C TRP A 29 -44.72 -0.16 -15.80
N ILE A 30 -44.86 0.49 -16.96
CA ILE A 30 -44.63 1.94 -17.12
C ILE A 30 -45.62 2.72 -16.26
N LEU A 31 -46.90 2.35 -16.25
CA LEU A 31 -47.92 3.01 -15.43
C LEU A 31 -47.64 2.83 -13.92
N SER A 32 -47.18 1.65 -13.49
CA SER A 32 -46.81 1.40 -12.09
C SER A 32 -45.62 2.20 -11.63
N VAL A 33 -44.57 2.30 -12.45
CA VAL A 33 -43.37 3.11 -12.12
C VAL A 33 -43.71 4.60 -12.10
N SER A 34 -44.49 5.09 -13.06
CA SER A 34 -44.92 6.50 -13.09
C SER A 34 -45.81 6.87 -11.90
N GLY A 35 -46.69 5.96 -11.47
CA GLY A 35 -47.53 6.15 -10.28
C GLY A 35 -46.68 6.21 -8.99
N LEU A 36 -45.68 5.37 -8.86
CA LEU A 36 -44.72 5.41 -7.73
C LEU A 36 -43.90 6.71 -7.70
N CYS A 37 -43.43 7.19 -8.84
CA CYS A 37 -42.68 8.44 -8.90
C CYS A 37 -43.54 9.67 -8.49
N ILE A 38 -44.82 9.71 -8.91
CA ILE A 38 -45.73 10.77 -8.49
C ILE A 38 -46.03 10.71 -7.00
N LEU A 39 -46.15 9.50 -6.43
CA LEU A 39 -46.39 9.30 -4.99
C LEU A 39 -45.21 9.78 -4.14
N PHE A 40 -44.01 9.46 -4.55
CA PHE A 40 -42.79 9.92 -3.85
C PHE A 40 -42.58 11.43 -4.01
N TYR A 41 -42.94 12.02 -5.14
CA TYR A 41 -42.90 13.47 -5.33
C TYR A 41 -43.90 14.19 -4.43
N ALA A 42 -45.11 13.66 -4.30
CA ALA A 42 -46.16 14.23 -3.43
C ALA A 42 -45.77 14.12 -1.93
N ILE A 43 -45.16 13.01 -1.50
CA ILE A 43 -44.67 12.83 -0.12
C ILE A 43 -43.49 13.78 0.16
N GLY A 44 -42.55 13.94 -0.79
CA GLY A 44 -41.42 14.86 -0.66
C GLY A 44 -41.85 16.34 -0.57
N SER A 45 -42.89 16.75 -1.34
CA SER A 45 -43.41 18.12 -1.27
C SER A 45 -44.22 18.40 0.00
N TRP A 46 -44.80 17.39 0.63
CA TRP A 46 -45.54 17.55 1.89
C TRP A 46 -44.59 17.68 3.10
N GLN A 47 -43.42 17.05 3.07
CA GLN A 47 -42.37 17.18 4.11
C GLN A 47 -41.65 18.54 4.07
N SER A 48 -41.67 19.27 2.94
CA SER A 48 -40.98 20.57 2.84
C SER A 48 -41.81 21.77 3.30
N SER A 49 -43.10 21.59 3.65
CA SER A 49 -44.00 22.69 4.04
C SER A 49 -44.16 22.91 5.55
N SER A 50 -43.42 22.20 6.41
CA SER A 50 -43.46 22.40 7.87
C SER A 50 -42.15 22.98 8.44
N GLY A 51 -41.64 24.04 7.83
CA GLY A 51 -40.52 24.83 8.34
C GLY A 51 -41.00 25.99 9.21
N VAL A 52 -40.87 25.84 10.53
CA VAL A 52 -41.12 26.93 11.48
C VAL A 52 -40.00 27.96 11.40
N SER A 53 -40.35 29.17 11.02
CA SER A 53 -39.46 30.34 10.99
C SER A 53 -39.24 30.86 12.40
N HIS A 54 -38.08 30.71 12.97
CA HIS A 54 -37.65 31.47 14.15
C HIS A 54 -36.94 32.75 13.75
N LYS A 55 -37.58 33.87 13.97
CA LYS A 55 -36.94 35.20 13.92
C LYS A 55 -36.08 35.39 15.15
N VAL A 56 -34.76 35.52 14.97
CA VAL A 56 -33.84 35.97 16.01
C VAL A 56 -33.80 37.49 16.01
N GLY A 57 -34.30 38.12 17.07
CA GLY A 57 -34.21 39.55 17.30
C GLY A 57 -32.85 39.93 17.87
N CYS A 58 -32.19 40.88 17.24
CA CYS A 58 -31.03 41.56 17.81
C CYS A 58 -31.47 42.61 18.84
N SER A 59 -31.06 42.43 20.13
CA SER A 59 -31.16 43.47 21.13
C SER A 59 -29.82 44.14 21.30
N SER A 60 -29.80 45.45 21.04
CA SER A 60 -28.65 46.32 21.30
C SER A 60 -28.54 46.63 22.80
N VAL A 61 -27.36 46.41 23.39
CA VAL A 61 -27.02 46.89 24.74
C VAL A 61 -25.82 47.85 24.61
N SER A 62 -26.03 49.06 25.15
CA SER A 62 -25.09 50.18 25.20
C SER A 62 -23.98 49.94 26.24
N PRO A 63 -22.79 50.56 26.10
CA PRO A 63 -21.67 50.32 27.02
C PRO A 63 -21.67 51.30 28.19
N SER A 64 -21.36 50.84 29.39
CA SER A 64 -20.95 51.72 30.49
C SER A 64 -19.73 51.18 31.25
N ALA A 65 -18.72 52.07 31.22
CA ALA A 65 -17.69 52.36 32.26
C ALA A 65 -16.74 51.27 32.76
N ALA A 66 -15.50 51.62 32.57
CA ALA A 66 -14.24 50.99 32.95
C ALA A 66 -14.06 50.79 34.48
N SER A 67 -13.39 49.71 34.85
CA SER A 67 -12.38 49.77 35.91
C SER A 67 -11.31 48.70 35.69
N ALA A 68 -10.10 49.04 36.05
CA ALA A 68 -8.84 48.39 35.70
C ALA A 68 -8.52 47.17 36.56
N ALA A 69 -7.62 46.37 36.03
CA ALA A 69 -6.73 45.39 36.66
C ALA A 69 -7.27 43.98 36.83
N GLY A 70 -6.76 43.14 36.03
CA GLY A 70 -6.80 41.68 36.10
C GLY A 70 -6.79 41.11 34.70
N LEU A 71 -5.66 40.68 34.19
CA LEU A 71 -5.59 39.88 32.98
C LEU A 71 -6.35 38.57 33.22
N ASP A 72 -7.61 38.55 32.80
CA ASP A 72 -8.46 37.38 32.81
C ASP A 72 -8.09 36.51 31.60
N PHE A 73 -7.33 35.49 31.85
CA PHE A 73 -6.96 34.49 30.83
C PHE A 73 -8.16 33.73 30.24
N GLN A 74 -9.35 33.87 30.79
CA GLN A 74 -10.58 33.28 30.24
C GLN A 74 -11.20 34.07 29.08
N ALA A 75 -10.79 35.33 28.87
CA ALA A 75 -11.34 36.19 27.82
C ALA A 75 -10.77 35.93 26.40
N TYR A 76 -9.77 35.09 26.25
CA TYR A 76 -9.14 34.79 24.96
C TYR A 76 -9.71 33.56 24.23
N HIS A 77 -10.79 32.97 24.71
CA HIS A 77 -11.55 31.97 23.97
C HIS A 77 -12.90 32.53 23.54
N PRO A 78 -13.01 33.14 22.33
CA PRO A 78 -14.31 33.50 21.76
C PRO A 78 -14.98 32.22 21.26
N GLY A 79 -15.71 31.59 22.11
CA GLY A 79 -16.45 30.37 21.82
C GLY A 79 -16.51 29.52 23.07
N GLY A 80 -17.46 29.88 23.97
CA GLY A 80 -17.83 28.98 25.06
C GLY A 80 -18.13 27.61 24.47
N PHE A 81 -17.22 26.68 24.65
CA PHE A 81 -17.52 25.28 24.43
C PHE A 81 -18.62 24.91 25.41
N ASN A 82 -19.86 24.90 24.90
CA ASN A 82 -20.96 24.25 25.55
C ASN A 82 -20.51 22.82 25.83
N ARG A 83 -20.22 22.49 27.07
CA ARG A 83 -20.05 21.12 27.58
C ARG A 83 -21.38 20.33 27.52
N THR A 84 -22.27 20.68 26.61
CA THR A 84 -23.45 19.88 26.33
C THR A 84 -23.07 18.72 25.42
N SER A 85 -22.82 17.59 26.07
CA SER A 85 -22.92 16.25 25.52
C SER A 85 -22.14 15.98 24.22
N LEU A 86 -20.82 16.08 24.23
CA LEU A 86 -20.07 15.04 23.59
C LEU A 86 -20.40 13.77 24.39
N ALA A 87 -21.39 13.01 23.93
CA ALA A 87 -21.63 11.68 24.45
C ALA A 87 -20.27 10.97 24.42
N THR A 88 -19.74 10.65 25.58
CA THR A 88 -18.48 9.93 25.75
C THR A 88 -18.71 8.48 25.33
N THR A 89 -18.90 8.25 24.05
CA THR A 89 -18.89 6.91 23.50
C THR A 89 -17.44 6.47 23.44
N ASP A 90 -17.01 5.74 24.46
CA ASP A 90 -15.78 4.99 24.37
C ASP A 90 -15.85 4.08 23.15
N PHE A 91 -14.77 4.00 22.39
CA PHE A 91 -14.75 3.13 21.23
C PHE A 91 -14.86 1.67 21.69
N PRO A 92 -15.84 0.90 21.18
CA PRO A 92 -16.04 -0.48 21.60
C PRO A 92 -14.89 -1.36 21.13
N ALA A 93 -14.67 -2.47 21.84
CA ALA A 93 -13.80 -3.52 21.35
C ALA A 93 -14.44 -4.21 20.15
N CYS A 94 -13.65 -4.52 19.11
CA CYS A 94 -14.11 -5.33 18.00
C CYS A 94 -14.38 -6.78 18.44
N ASP A 95 -15.36 -7.43 17.79
CA ASP A 95 -15.54 -8.87 17.87
C ASP A 95 -14.25 -9.59 17.41
N LEU A 96 -13.90 -10.70 18.03
CA LEU A 96 -12.71 -11.50 17.71
C LEU A 96 -12.61 -11.93 16.25
N LYS A 97 -13.73 -12.04 15.54
CA LYS A 97 -13.73 -12.31 14.08
C LYS A 97 -13.02 -11.25 13.24
N TYR A 98 -12.83 -10.05 13.80
CA TYR A 98 -12.12 -8.94 13.15
C TYR A 98 -10.66 -8.83 13.58
N SER A 99 -10.13 -9.76 14.42
CA SER A 99 -8.76 -9.68 14.93
C SER A 99 -7.70 -9.57 13.82
N GLU A 100 -7.97 -10.16 12.67
CA GLU A 100 -7.09 -10.14 11.49
C GLU A 100 -7.77 -9.43 10.29
N TYR A 101 -8.57 -8.42 10.57
CA TYR A 101 -9.31 -7.71 9.53
C TYR A 101 -8.37 -6.98 8.57
N THR A 102 -8.51 -7.28 7.30
CA THR A 102 -7.86 -6.57 6.21
C THR A 102 -8.92 -5.97 5.28
N PRO A 103 -8.65 -4.84 4.60
CA PRO A 103 -9.61 -4.25 3.67
C PRO A 103 -9.92 -5.19 2.48
N CYS A 104 -11.05 -4.96 1.81
CA CYS A 104 -11.54 -5.74 0.67
C CYS A 104 -11.89 -7.20 0.95
N GLN A 105 -12.31 -7.53 2.15
CA GLN A 105 -12.62 -8.90 2.55
C GLN A 105 -14.11 -9.27 2.55
N ASP A 106 -15.02 -8.38 2.16
CA ASP A 106 -16.44 -8.73 2.16
C ASP A 106 -16.71 -9.95 1.25
N PRO A 107 -17.14 -11.11 1.81
CA PRO A 107 -17.42 -12.32 1.03
C PRO A 107 -18.55 -12.12 0.02
N ARG A 108 -19.49 -11.19 0.26
CA ARG A 108 -20.57 -10.87 -0.68
C ARG A 108 -20.04 -10.16 -1.91
N ARG A 109 -19.03 -9.29 -1.71
CA ARG A 109 -18.35 -8.60 -2.79
C ARG A 109 -17.47 -9.57 -3.58
N ALA A 110 -16.70 -10.41 -2.91
CA ALA A 110 -15.83 -11.41 -3.51
C ALA A 110 -16.58 -12.35 -4.48
N ARG A 111 -17.82 -12.75 -4.13
CA ARG A 111 -18.64 -13.61 -4.99
C ARG A 111 -19.09 -13.00 -6.30
N LYS A 112 -19.01 -11.67 -6.45
CA LYS A 112 -19.42 -10.95 -7.67
C LYS A 112 -18.34 -10.94 -8.75
N PHE A 113 -17.11 -11.31 -8.45
CA PHE A 113 -15.98 -11.22 -9.36
C PHE A 113 -15.45 -12.59 -9.79
N LYS A 114 -14.99 -12.66 -11.04
CA LYS A 114 -14.34 -13.88 -11.56
C LYS A 114 -13.04 -14.12 -10.80
N LYS A 115 -12.85 -15.35 -10.30
CA LYS A 115 -11.65 -15.74 -9.52
C LYS A 115 -10.34 -15.48 -10.26
N MET A 116 -10.32 -15.69 -11.59
CA MET A 116 -9.10 -15.51 -12.40
C MET A 116 -8.54 -14.08 -12.37
N MET A 117 -9.41 -13.07 -12.33
CA MET A 117 -8.97 -11.66 -12.30
C MET A 117 -8.59 -11.20 -10.90
N LEU A 118 -8.89 -11.96 -9.86
CA LEU A 118 -8.66 -11.63 -8.44
C LEU A 118 -9.09 -10.19 -8.05
N LYS A 119 -9.97 -9.59 -8.83
CA LYS A 119 -10.40 -8.19 -8.71
C LYS A 119 -10.88 -7.82 -7.32
N TYR A 120 -11.50 -8.75 -6.61
CA TYR A 120 -11.96 -8.57 -5.23
C TYR A 120 -10.82 -8.50 -4.21
N ARG A 121 -9.58 -8.79 -4.62
CA ARG A 121 -8.36 -8.74 -3.82
C ARG A 121 -7.49 -7.55 -4.17
N GLU A 122 -7.89 -6.74 -5.16
CA GLU A 122 -7.24 -5.47 -5.42
C GLU A 122 -7.32 -4.60 -4.17
N ARG A 123 -6.23 -3.92 -3.92
CA ARG A 123 -6.03 -3.15 -2.70
C ARG A 123 -7.04 -2.00 -2.49
N HIS A 124 -7.70 -1.53 -3.55
CA HIS A 124 -8.67 -0.46 -3.47
C HIS A 124 -10.03 -0.92 -2.96
N CYS A 125 -10.43 -0.37 -1.81
CA CYS A 125 -11.70 -0.64 -1.18
C CYS A 125 -12.47 0.67 -1.00
N PRO A 126 -13.17 1.15 -2.03
CA PRO A 126 -13.71 2.51 -2.10
C PRO A 126 -14.89 2.78 -1.16
N LYS A 127 -15.32 1.82 -0.35
CA LYS A 127 -16.52 1.98 0.46
C LYS A 127 -16.18 2.28 1.92
N LYS A 128 -16.62 3.43 2.41
CA LYS A 128 -16.53 3.83 3.83
C LYS A 128 -17.09 2.77 4.80
N ASN A 129 -18.05 1.94 4.37
CA ASN A 129 -18.61 0.87 5.19
C ASN A 129 -17.68 -0.34 5.39
N GLU A 130 -16.50 -0.33 4.83
CA GLU A 130 -15.45 -1.33 5.12
C GLU A 130 -14.48 -0.86 6.22
N LEU A 131 -14.55 0.40 6.66
CA LEU A 131 -13.83 0.87 7.84
C LEU A 131 -14.42 0.24 9.12
N LEU A 132 -13.56 -0.15 10.04
CA LEU A 132 -14.00 -0.60 11.35
C LEU A 132 -14.25 0.60 12.26
N HIS A 133 -15.34 0.55 13.01
CA HIS A 133 -15.68 1.57 14.02
C HIS A 133 -15.49 1.04 15.45
N CYS A 134 -14.49 0.17 15.64
CA CYS A 134 -14.15 -0.46 16.89
C CYS A 134 -12.64 -0.71 17.00
N LEU A 135 -12.12 -0.88 18.19
CA LEU A 135 -10.70 -1.13 18.46
C LEU A 135 -10.40 -2.62 18.41
N ILE A 136 -9.37 -3.02 17.68
CA ILE A 136 -8.95 -4.42 17.59
C ILE A 136 -8.06 -4.79 18.79
N PRO A 137 -8.46 -5.77 19.63
CA PRO A 137 -7.63 -6.25 20.72
C PRO A 137 -6.38 -6.97 20.20
N ALA A 138 -5.32 -6.99 20.99
CA ALA A 138 -4.19 -7.85 20.72
C ALA A 138 -4.60 -9.33 20.88
N PRO A 139 -4.07 -10.25 20.07
CA PRO A 139 -4.26 -11.68 20.27
C PRO A 139 -3.76 -12.14 21.65
N PRO A 140 -4.32 -13.23 22.20
CA PRO A 140 -3.76 -13.82 23.41
C PRO A 140 -2.29 -14.19 23.23
N LYS A 141 -1.44 -13.89 24.22
CA LYS A 141 0.00 -14.13 24.22
C LYS A 141 0.79 -13.33 23.16
N TYR A 142 0.18 -12.32 22.55
CA TYR A 142 0.89 -11.42 21.66
C TYR A 142 2.16 -10.88 22.31
N LYS A 143 3.30 -11.07 21.68
CA LYS A 143 4.57 -10.55 22.15
C LYS A 143 4.83 -9.17 21.56
N ASN A 144 5.17 -8.23 22.44
CA ASN A 144 5.58 -6.92 21.99
C ASN A 144 6.78 -7.03 21.05
N PRO A 145 6.64 -6.59 19.79
CA PRO A 145 7.70 -6.75 18.80
C PRO A 145 8.92 -5.86 19.05
N PHE A 146 8.86 -4.84 19.92
CA PHE A 146 10.05 -4.04 20.25
C PHE A 146 11.14 -4.82 20.97
N ARG A 147 10.84 -6.05 21.33
CA ARG A 147 11.78 -7.12 21.60
C ARG A 147 11.85 -8.04 20.40
N TRP A 148 12.24 -7.49 19.26
CA TRP A 148 12.35 -8.24 18.02
C TRP A 148 13.18 -9.50 18.22
N PRO A 149 12.84 -10.60 17.51
CA PRO A 149 13.77 -11.71 17.38
C PRO A 149 15.12 -11.25 16.83
N GLN A 150 16.15 -12.03 17.07
CA GLN A 150 17.54 -11.68 16.78
C GLN A 150 17.81 -11.22 15.33
N SER A 151 17.09 -11.76 14.36
CA SER A 151 17.20 -11.36 12.96
C SER A 151 15.83 -11.28 12.27
N ARG A 152 15.80 -10.86 11.01
CA ARG A 152 14.59 -10.92 10.16
C ARG A 152 14.27 -12.34 9.67
N ASP A 153 15.05 -13.33 10.06
CA ASP A 153 14.75 -14.74 9.81
C ASP A 153 13.80 -15.32 10.85
N TYR A 154 13.32 -14.52 11.80
CA TYR A 154 12.39 -14.94 12.84
C TYR A 154 11.22 -13.98 13.00
N ALA A 155 10.06 -14.52 13.37
CA ALA A 155 8.89 -13.79 13.84
C ALA A 155 8.30 -14.50 15.07
N TRP A 156 7.61 -13.75 15.95
CA TRP A 156 6.95 -14.33 17.10
C TRP A 156 5.76 -15.20 16.70
N TYR A 157 5.71 -16.43 17.19
CA TYR A 157 4.70 -17.42 16.83
C TYR A 157 3.28 -16.98 17.17
N ASP A 158 3.06 -16.41 18.36
CA ASP A 158 1.74 -16.01 18.82
C ASP A 158 1.24 -14.68 18.20
N ASN A 159 2.09 -13.96 17.47
CA ASN A 159 1.70 -12.74 16.75
C ASN A 159 0.98 -13.02 15.44
N ILE A 160 1.14 -14.23 14.89
CA ILE A 160 0.56 -14.62 13.60
C ILE A 160 -0.35 -15.84 13.83
N PRO A 161 -1.67 -15.71 13.66
CA PRO A 161 -2.59 -16.82 13.91
C PRO A 161 -2.60 -17.88 12.80
N HIS A 162 -2.05 -17.57 11.62
CA HIS A 162 -2.06 -18.43 10.44
C HIS A 162 -0.87 -19.39 10.45
N ARG A 163 -1.09 -20.59 10.95
CA ARG A 163 -0.04 -21.60 11.20
C ARG A 163 0.05 -22.66 10.10
N GLU A 164 -0.97 -22.77 9.29
CA GLU A 164 -1.12 -23.79 8.24
C GLU A 164 0.02 -23.71 7.23
N LEU A 165 0.48 -22.51 6.90
CA LEU A 165 1.56 -22.30 5.94
C LEU A 165 2.87 -22.97 6.36
N SER A 166 3.14 -23.08 7.68
CA SER A 166 4.33 -23.78 8.19
C SER A 166 4.27 -25.30 7.96
N ILE A 167 3.09 -25.86 7.82
CA ILE A 167 2.84 -27.28 7.48
C ILE A 167 2.91 -27.47 5.97
N GLU A 168 2.12 -26.69 5.22
CA GLU A 168 2.02 -26.81 3.76
C GLU A 168 3.36 -26.57 3.05
N LYS A 169 4.16 -25.67 3.57
CA LYS A 169 5.43 -25.24 2.96
C LYS A 169 6.68 -25.75 3.68
N ALA A 170 6.53 -26.67 4.62
CA ALA A 170 7.64 -27.26 5.38
C ALA A 170 8.68 -27.90 4.45
N VAL A 171 8.26 -28.72 3.47
CA VAL A 171 9.16 -29.39 2.51
C VAL A 171 9.93 -28.39 1.62
N GLN A 172 9.38 -27.19 1.41
CA GLN A 172 10.01 -26.14 0.61
C GLN A 172 10.88 -25.20 1.45
N ASN A 173 11.00 -25.43 2.74
CA ASN A 173 11.76 -24.61 3.67
C ASN A 173 11.33 -23.12 3.70
N TRP A 174 10.04 -22.85 3.54
CA TRP A 174 9.57 -21.48 3.65
C TRP A 174 9.55 -21.02 5.10
N ILE A 175 8.95 -21.84 5.97
CA ILE A 175 8.71 -21.56 7.38
C ILE A 175 8.93 -22.83 8.19
N GLN A 176 9.59 -22.68 9.33
CA GLN A 176 9.73 -23.71 10.37
C GLN A 176 9.21 -23.15 11.68
N VAL A 177 8.78 -24.01 12.58
CA VAL A 177 8.41 -23.63 13.96
C VAL A 177 9.55 -24.01 14.89
N GLU A 178 10.07 -23.04 15.63
CA GLU A 178 11.10 -23.23 16.65
C GLU A 178 10.63 -22.60 17.97
N ASP A 179 10.26 -23.41 18.93
CA ASP A 179 9.76 -22.99 20.24
C ASP A 179 8.60 -21.97 20.13
N ASP A 180 8.86 -20.73 20.48
CA ASP A 180 7.90 -19.62 20.47
C ASP A 180 8.04 -18.70 19.24
N ARG A 181 8.72 -19.16 18.19
CA ARG A 181 9.02 -18.40 16.98
C ARG A 181 8.73 -19.18 15.72
N PHE A 182 8.40 -18.46 14.67
CA PHE A 182 8.61 -18.92 13.31
C PHE A 182 10.04 -18.61 12.89
N ARG A 183 10.68 -19.58 12.25
CA ARG A 183 11.95 -19.43 11.54
C ARG A 183 11.71 -19.45 10.05
N PHE A 184 12.40 -18.57 9.33
CA PHE A 184 12.38 -18.47 7.87
C PHE A 184 13.76 -18.83 7.31
N PRO A 185 13.99 -20.10 6.95
CA PRO A 185 15.30 -20.54 6.47
C PRO A 185 15.71 -19.95 5.12
N GLY A 186 14.87 -19.11 4.53
CA GLY A 186 15.09 -18.52 3.22
C GLY A 186 14.75 -19.44 2.06
N GLY A 187 14.18 -20.61 2.32
CA GLY A 187 13.77 -21.52 1.27
C GLY A 187 12.63 -20.97 0.41
N GLY A 188 12.51 -21.53 -0.77
CA GLY A 188 11.45 -21.23 -1.72
C GLY A 188 11.42 -22.26 -2.83
N THR A 189 10.31 -22.34 -3.54
CA THR A 189 10.15 -23.36 -4.59
C THR A 189 11.21 -23.26 -5.68
N MET A 190 11.64 -22.04 -6.02
CA MET A 190 12.62 -21.78 -7.06
C MET A 190 14.02 -21.49 -6.55
N PHE A 191 14.22 -21.40 -5.24
CA PHE A 191 15.54 -21.21 -4.64
C PHE A 191 15.81 -22.25 -3.54
N PRO A 192 16.00 -23.51 -3.93
CA PRO A 192 16.17 -24.63 -2.98
C PRO A 192 17.42 -24.51 -2.11
N ARG A 193 18.43 -23.73 -2.54
CA ARG A 193 19.64 -23.42 -1.77
C ARG A 193 19.47 -22.22 -0.84
N GLY A 194 18.27 -21.63 -0.76
CA GLY A 194 17.94 -20.44 -0.03
C GLY A 194 17.95 -19.15 -0.86
N ALA A 195 17.26 -18.13 -0.36
CA ALA A 195 17.12 -16.84 -1.03
C ALA A 195 18.47 -16.11 -1.17
N ASP A 196 19.38 -16.27 -0.22
CA ASP A 196 20.70 -15.66 -0.24
C ASP A 196 21.52 -16.14 -1.44
N ALA A 197 21.66 -17.47 -1.58
CA ALA A 197 22.36 -18.08 -2.72
C ALA A 197 21.66 -17.77 -4.07
N TYR A 198 20.35 -17.66 -4.07
CA TYR A 198 19.59 -17.27 -5.27
C TYR A 198 19.88 -15.81 -5.67
N ILE A 199 20.02 -14.91 -4.71
CA ILE A 199 20.39 -13.50 -4.95
C ILE A 199 21.85 -13.42 -5.44
N ASP A 200 22.76 -14.24 -4.91
CA ASP A 200 24.13 -14.31 -5.40
C ASP A 200 24.20 -14.81 -6.85
N ASP A 201 23.35 -15.78 -7.23
CA ASP A 201 23.22 -16.21 -8.63
C ASP A 201 22.74 -15.06 -9.55
N ILE A 202 21.85 -14.18 -9.05
CA ILE A 202 21.40 -12.99 -9.78
C ILE A 202 22.50 -11.93 -9.85
N ASP A 203 23.22 -11.67 -8.73
CA ASP A 203 24.32 -10.69 -8.66
C ASP A 203 25.47 -11.04 -9.61
N ALA A 204 25.68 -12.33 -9.84
CA ALA A 204 26.65 -12.82 -10.84
C ALA A 204 26.23 -12.52 -12.31
N LEU A 205 24.98 -12.13 -12.55
CA LEU A 205 24.41 -11.89 -13.88
C LEU A 205 24.11 -10.42 -14.14
N ILE A 206 23.71 -9.67 -13.11
CA ILE A 206 23.42 -8.24 -13.15
C ILE A 206 23.98 -7.56 -11.90
N PRO A 207 24.39 -6.28 -11.97
CA PRO A 207 25.13 -5.64 -10.86
C PRO A 207 24.21 -5.22 -9.70
N LEU A 208 23.95 -6.12 -8.74
CA LEU A 208 23.15 -5.79 -7.55
C LEU A 208 23.95 -5.00 -6.51
N SER A 209 25.26 -5.26 -6.40
CA SER A 209 26.09 -4.79 -5.26
C SER A 209 26.78 -3.45 -5.51
N ASN A 210 26.58 -2.80 -6.67
CA ASN A 210 27.30 -1.58 -7.03
C ASN A 210 26.57 -0.26 -6.68
N GLY A 211 25.39 -0.36 -6.06
CA GLY A 211 24.57 0.78 -5.65
C GLY A 211 23.65 1.38 -6.74
N ASP A 212 23.66 0.84 -7.96
CA ASP A 212 22.76 1.28 -9.04
C ASP A 212 21.33 0.77 -8.80
N ILE A 213 21.18 -0.43 -8.26
CA ILE A 213 19.90 -1.05 -7.93
C ILE A 213 19.62 -0.80 -6.44
N ARG A 214 18.57 -0.04 -6.13
CA ARG A 214 18.19 0.31 -4.76
C ARG A 214 16.75 -0.06 -4.45
N THR A 215 15.84 0.04 -5.42
CA THR A 215 14.41 -0.22 -5.24
C THR A 215 13.97 -1.41 -6.08
N ALA A 216 13.32 -2.37 -5.45
CA ALA A 216 12.82 -3.58 -6.10
C ALA A 216 11.33 -3.79 -5.86
N LEU A 217 10.64 -4.40 -6.82
CA LEU A 217 9.25 -4.84 -6.74
C LEU A 217 9.20 -6.36 -6.75
N ASP A 218 8.65 -6.98 -5.69
CA ASP A 218 8.42 -8.42 -5.65
C ASP A 218 6.92 -8.71 -5.85
N THR A 219 6.56 -9.23 -7.02
CA THR A 219 5.17 -9.34 -7.48
C THR A 219 4.41 -10.54 -6.92
N GLY A 220 5.06 -11.35 -6.11
CA GLY A 220 4.47 -12.53 -5.46
C GLY A 220 5.39 -13.01 -4.35
N CYS A 221 5.41 -12.26 -3.25
CA CYS A 221 6.50 -12.30 -2.28
C CYS A 221 6.57 -13.56 -1.41
N GLY A 222 5.54 -14.41 -1.37
CA GLY A 222 5.47 -15.48 -0.39
C GLY A 222 5.66 -14.91 1.02
N VAL A 223 6.58 -15.48 1.78
CA VAL A 223 6.95 -14.96 3.11
C VAL A 223 8.04 -13.87 3.05
N ALA A 224 8.23 -13.27 1.88
CA ALA A 224 9.19 -12.19 1.60
C ALA A 224 10.66 -12.53 1.93
N SER A 225 11.08 -13.78 1.75
CA SER A 225 12.49 -14.13 1.99
C SER A 225 13.43 -13.42 1.02
N TRP A 226 13.05 -13.29 -0.26
CA TRP A 226 13.84 -12.53 -1.23
C TRP A 226 14.05 -11.07 -0.79
N GLY A 227 12.98 -10.37 -0.41
CA GLY A 227 13.08 -9.00 0.09
C GLY A 227 13.87 -8.87 1.40
N ALA A 228 13.76 -9.86 2.30
CA ALA A 228 14.51 -9.87 3.56
C ALA A 228 16.03 -9.93 3.34
N TYR A 229 16.49 -10.77 2.41
CA TYR A 229 17.92 -10.91 2.11
C TYR A 229 18.45 -9.75 1.24
N LEU A 230 17.61 -9.14 0.40
CA LEU A 230 17.96 -7.92 -0.33
C LEU A 230 18.18 -6.71 0.60
N LEU A 231 17.47 -6.64 1.73
CA LEU A 231 17.73 -5.60 2.74
C LEU A 231 19.17 -5.64 3.27
N ASN A 232 19.78 -6.82 3.35
CA ASN A 232 21.18 -6.98 3.75
C ASN A 232 22.18 -6.49 2.68
N ARG A 233 21.67 -6.22 1.47
CA ARG A 233 22.43 -5.68 0.32
C ARG A 233 22.02 -4.26 -0.02
N ASP A 234 21.42 -3.54 0.95
CA ASP A 234 20.94 -2.17 0.79
C ASP A 234 19.88 -1.99 -0.32
N ILE A 235 19.13 -3.04 -0.68
CA ILE A 235 18.04 -2.97 -1.64
C ILE A 235 16.70 -3.06 -0.90
N LEU A 236 15.90 -2.00 -1.03
CA LEU A 236 14.54 -1.95 -0.50
C LEU A 236 13.56 -2.61 -1.46
N THR A 237 12.88 -3.64 -0.99
CA THR A 237 11.90 -4.36 -1.80
C THR A 237 10.49 -4.01 -1.36
N MET A 238 9.68 -3.47 -2.27
CA MET A 238 8.24 -3.41 -2.09
C MET A 238 7.66 -4.75 -2.48
N SER A 239 7.29 -5.54 -1.48
CA SER A 239 6.67 -6.84 -1.66
C SER A 239 5.17 -6.72 -1.70
N PHE A 240 4.50 -7.43 -2.59
CA PHE A 240 3.06 -7.57 -2.51
C PHE A 240 2.58 -9.00 -2.75
N ALA A 241 1.49 -9.35 -2.13
CA ALA A 241 0.76 -10.58 -2.35
C ALA A 241 -0.73 -10.35 -2.10
N PRO A 242 -1.61 -11.07 -2.83
CA PRO A 242 -3.02 -11.07 -2.51
C PRO A 242 -3.26 -11.84 -1.20
N ARG A 243 -4.36 -11.56 -0.55
CA ARG A 243 -4.91 -12.46 0.45
C ARG A 243 -5.57 -13.63 -0.26
N ASP A 244 -4.90 -14.74 -0.33
CA ASP A 244 -5.32 -15.94 -1.05
C ASP A 244 -5.32 -17.21 -0.17
N SER A 245 -5.20 -18.39 -0.78
CA SER A 245 -5.09 -19.66 -0.07
C SER A 245 -3.89 -19.77 0.85
N HIS A 246 -2.85 -18.96 0.62
CA HIS A 246 -1.69 -18.82 1.51
C HIS A 246 -1.85 -17.54 2.33
N GLU A 247 -2.88 -17.51 3.14
CA GLU A 247 -3.20 -16.36 3.98
C GLU A 247 -1.96 -15.87 4.77
N ALA A 248 -1.99 -14.59 5.10
CA ALA A 248 -0.97 -13.95 5.91
C ALA A 248 0.44 -13.82 5.30
N GLN A 249 0.66 -14.05 4.02
CA GLN A 249 1.98 -13.83 3.40
C GLN A 249 2.56 -12.45 3.75
N VAL A 250 1.76 -11.40 3.56
CA VAL A 250 2.13 -10.02 3.89
C VAL A 250 2.31 -9.83 5.40
N GLN A 251 1.50 -10.48 6.22
CA GLN A 251 1.65 -10.41 7.68
C GLN A 251 2.97 -11.05 8.13
N PHE A 252 3.36 -12.20 7.58
CA PHE A 252 4.66 -12.80 7.84
C PHE A 252 5.81 -11.86 7.47
N ALA A 253 5.72 -11.20 6.31
CA ALA A 253 6.73 -10.22 5.89
C ALA A 253 6.87 -9.09 6.92
N LEU A 254 5.76 -8.47 7.31
CA LEU A 254 5.75 -7.34 8.23
C LEU A 254 6.12 -7.73 9.66
N GLU A 255 5.78 -8.95 10.11
CA GLU A 255 6.24 -9.50 11.40
C GLU A 255 7.74 -9.84 11.41
N ARG A 256 8.37 -10.00 10.26
CA ARG A 256 9.85 -10.09 10.10
C ARG A 256 10.52 -8.71 10.04
N GLY A 257 9.77 -7.64 9.83
CA GLY A 257 10.30 -6.31 9.58
C GLY A 257 10.73 -6.10 8.11
N VAL A 258 10.03 -6.73 7.17
CA VAL A 258 10.26 -6.62 5.72
C VAL A 258 9.11 -5.84 5.08
N PRO A 259 9.39 -4.87 4.19
CA PRO A 259 8.34 -4.09 3.55
C PRO A 259 7.39 -4.96 2.73
N ALA A 260 6.10 -4.81 2.95
CA ALA A 260 5.06 -5.50 2.20
C ALA A 260 3.72 -4.78 2.26
N ILE A 261 2.86 -5.02 1.29
CA ILE A 261 1.50 -4.51 1.19
C ILE A 261 0.59 -5.59 0.58
N ILE A 262 -0.68 -5.63 0.99
CA ILE A 262 -1.66 -6.48 0.32
C ILE A 262 -1.99 -5.86 -1.03
N GLY A 263 -1.89 -6.64 -2.10
CA GLY A 263 -2.21 -6.18 -3.43
C GLY A 263 -2.20 -7.31 -4.44
N VAL A 264 -2.76 -7.06 -5.59
CA VAL A 264 -2.80 -7.98 -6.72
C VAL A 264 -2.84 -7.17 -8.02
N MET A 265 -2.24 -7.71 -9.07
CA MET A 265 -2.38 -7.18 -10.43
C MET A 265 -3.65 -7.78 -11.04
N ALA A 266 -4.71 -6.97 -11.15
CA ALA A 266 -5.97 -7.43 -11.71
C ALA A 266 -6.56 -6.47 -12.74
N THR A 267 -7.06 -5.30 -12.35
CA THR A 267 -7.71 -4.34 -13.26
C THR A 267 -7.23 -2.89 -13.08
N GLU A 268 -6.77 -2.55 -11.87
CA GLU A 268 -6.29 -1.21 -11.56
C GLU A 268 -4.76 -1.18 -11.56
N ARG A 269 -4.18 -0.04 -11.89
CA ARG A 269 -2.74 0.20 -11.77
C ARG A 269 -2.28 -0.06 -10.34
N ILE A 270 -1.12 -0.67 -10.18
CA ILE A 270 -0.49 -0.77 -8.86
C ILE A 270 -0.13 0.64 -8.35
N PRO A 271 -0.19 0.89 -7.03
CA PRO A 271 -0.19 2.24 -6.47
C PRO A 271 1.18 2.90 -6.41
N TYR A 272 1.91 2.81 -7.50
CA TYR A 272 3.25 3.36 -7.64
C TYR A 272 3.33 4.27 -8.86
N PRO A 273 4.19 5.28 -8.84
CA PRO A 273 4.43 6.15 -9.99
C PRO A 273 5.16 5.39 -11.11
N ALA A 274 5.14 5.94 -12.29
CA ALA A 274 6.00 5.45 -13.36
C ALA A 274 7.48 5.56 -12.97
N ARG A 275 8.29 4.61 -13.45
CA ARG A 275 9.75 4.63 -13.25
C ARG A 275 10.14 4.61 -11.76
N ALA A 276 9.39 3.87 -10.92
CA ALA A 276 9.63 3.77 -9.49
C ALA A 276 10.77 2.79 -9.15
N PHE A 277 10.78 1.63 -9.79
CA PHE A 277 11.65 0.52 -9.39
C PHE A 277 12.83 0.33 -10.35
N ASP A 278 14.00 0.04 -9.78
CA ASP A 278 15.19 -0.33 -10.53
C ASP A 278 15.13 -1.79 -11.00
N MET A 279 14.37 -2.63 -10.28
CA MET A 279 14.24 -4.06 -10.54
C MET A 279 12.82 -4.55 -10.20
N ALA A 280 12.29 -5.49 -10.96
CA ALA A 280 11.05 -6.21 -10.65
C ALA A 280 11.30 -7.72 -10.73
N HIS A 281 10.65 -8.48 -9.85
CA HIS A 281 10.88 -9.90 -9.68
C HIS A 281 9.58 -10.69 -9.60
N CYS A 282 9.58 -11.87 -10.19
CA CYS A 282 8.56 -12.90 -10.05
C CYS A 282 9.21 -14.27 -9.95
N SER A 283 9.05 -14.93 -8.81
CA SER A 283 9.44 -16.33 -8.61
C SER A 283 8.20 -17.18 -8.40
N ARG A 284 7.66 -17.73 -9.47
CA ARG A 284 6.36 -18.45 -9.46
C ARG A 284 5.21 -17.64 -8.83
N CYS A 285 5.15 -16.38 -9.15
CA CYS A 285 4.13 -15.47 -8.61
C CYS A 285 2.69 -15.73 -9.14
N LEU A 286 2.51 -16.69 -10.05
CA LEU A 286 1.25 -17.11 -10.63
C LEU A 286 0.49 -15.99 -11.38
N ILE A 287 1.19 -14.92 -11.78
CA ILE A 287 0.63 -13.88 -12.64
C ILE A 287 0.68 -14.36 -14.09
N PRO A 288 -0.44 -14.31 -14.82
CA PRO A 288 -0.47 -14.76 -16.22
C PRO A 288 0.09 -13.65 -17.14
N TRP A 289 1.41 -13.55 -17.23
CA TRP A 289 2.14 -12.49 -17.95
C TRP A 289 1.81 -12.39 -19.44
N ASN A 290 1.47 -13.53 -20.06
CA ASN A 290 1.11 -13.66 -21.46
C ASN A 290 -0.36 -13.35 -21.78
N LYS A 291 -1.22 -13.18 -20.78
CA LYS A 291 -2.66 -12.98 -20.99
C LYS A 291 -3.04 -11.50 -21.03
N TYR A 292 -4.26 -11.24 -21.50
CA TYR A 292 -4.84 -9.88 -21.55
C TYR A 292 -3.97 -8.91 -22.36
N ASP A 293 -3.46 -9.37 -23.52
CA ASP A 293 -2.58 -8.60 -24.42
C ASP A 293 -1.32 -8.07 -23.71
N GLY A 294 -0.80 -8.81 -22.73
CA GLY A 294 0.39 -8.43 -21.96
C GLY A 294 0.15 -7.36 -20.91
N LEU A 295 -1.10 -7.10 -20.52
CA LEU A 295 -1.50 -6.03 -19.60
C LEU A 295 -0.63 -5.94 -18.35
N TYR A 296 -0.31 -7.08 -17.73
CA TYR A 296 0.48 -7.11 -16.50
C TYR A 296 1.96 -6.78 -16.73
N LEU A 297 2.52 -7.20 -17.87
CA LEU A 297 3.90 -6.87 -18.19
C LEU A 297 4.03 -5.40 -18.61
N ILE A 298 3.01 -4.83 -19.26
CA ILE A 298 2.89 -3.39 -19.56
C ILE A 298 2.84 -2.58 -18.26
N GLU A 299 2.12 -3.05 -17.23
CA GLU A 299 2.10 -2.36 -15.93
C GLU A 299 3.46 -2.43 -15.21
N VAL A 300 4.17 -3.56 -15.32
CA VAL A 300 5.57 -3.65 -14.85
C VAL A 300 6.46 -2.69 -15.66
N ASP A 301 6.28 -2.60 -16.99
CA ASP A 301 7.00 -1.62 -17.79
C ASP A 301 6.78 -0.20 -17.31
N ARG A 302 5.55 0.19 -16.97
CA ARG A 302 5.24 1.52 -16.46
C ARG A 302 6.02 1.84 -15.20
N VAL A 303 6.05 0.92 -14.21
CA VAL A 303 6.70 1.17 -12.92
C VAL A 303 8.20 0.87 -12.91
N LEU A 304 8.70 0.15 -13.90
CA LEU A 304 10.12 -0.15 -14.04
C LEU A 304 10.86 1.06 -14.63
N ARG A 305 12.00 1.41 -14.05
CA ARG A 305 12.86 2.49 -14.51
C ARG A 305 13.50 2.15 -15.87
N PRO A 306 13.77 3.15 -16.74
CA PRO A 306 14.64 2.94 -17.89
C PRO A 306 15.97 2.33 -17.48
N GLY A 307 16.41 1.28 -18.18
CA GLY A 307 17.58 0.48 -17.81
C GLY A 307 17.35 -0.55 -16.69
N GLY A 308 16.18 -0.55 -16.08
CA GLY A 308 15.84 -1.49 -15.00
C GLY A 308 15.64 -2.92 -15.48
N TYR A 309 15.67 -3.87 -14.55
CA TYR A 309 15.63 -5.29 -14.82
C TYR A 309 14.32 -5.94 -14.41
N TRP A 310 13.81 -6.84 -15.26
CA TRP A 310 12.73 -7.76 -14.89
C TRP A 310 13.26 -9.19 -14.81
N ILE A 311 13.03 -9.84 -13.68
CA ILE A 311 13.53 -11.17 -13.35
C ILE A 311 12.35 -12.12 -13.24
N LEU A 312 12.33 -13.17 -14.06
CA LEU A 312 11.35 -14.24 -14.01
C LEU A 312 12.04 -15.56 -13.67
N SER A 313 11.56 -16.22 -12.63
CA SER A 313 12.11 -17.48 -12.15
C SER A 313 11.05 -18.58 -12.06
N GLY A 314 11.41 -19.75 -12.60
CA GLY A 314 10.53 -20.90 -12.68
C GLY A 314 9.68 -20.94 -13.94
N PRO A 315 8.78 -21.94 -14.06
CA PRO A 315 7.96 -22.10 -15.24
C PRO A 315 7.20 -20.82 -15.63
N PRO A 316 7.16 -20.47 -16.95
CA PRO A 316 7.52 -21.33 -18.09
C PRO A 316 9.00 -21.34 -18.47
N ILE A 317 9.87 -20.59 -17.80
CA ILE A 317 11.31 -20.61 -18.08
C ILE A 317 11.83 -22.04 -17.91
N HIS A 318 12.70 -22.45 -18.85
CA HIS A 318 13.21 -23.81 -18.91
C HIS A 318 12.09 -24.85 -19.12
N TRP A 319 11.16 -24.57 -20.02
CA TRP A 319 9.97 -25.40 -20.30
C TRP A 319 10.27 -26.88 -20.61
N LYS A 320 11.49 -27.21 -21.02
CA LYS A 320 11.94 -28.60 -21.27
C LYS A 320 12.08 -29.43 -19.98
N LYS A 321 12.19 -28.77 -18.82
CA LYS A 321 12.30 -29.45 -17.53
C LYS A 321 10.94 -30.04 -17.15
N TYR A 322 10.96 -31.30 -16.76
CA TYR A 322 9.75 -31.95 -16.22
C TYR A 322 9.50 -31.47 -14.77
N TYR A 323 8.30 -30.94 -14.57
CA TYR A 323 7.83 -30.55 -13.25
C TYR A 323 6.82 -31.56 -12.73
N LYS A 324 7.24 -32.43 -11.81
CA LYS A 324 6.41 -33.49 -11.23
C LYS A 324 5.14 -32.91 -10.59
N GLY A 325 3.99 -33.47 -10.95
CA GLY A 325 2.69 -33.07 -10.38
C GLY A 325 2.07 -31.82 -11.02
N TRP A 326 2.60 -31.36 -12.16
CA TRP A 326 1.98 -30.31 -12.95
C TRP A 326 1.02 -30.89 -13.99
N GLU A 327 -0.16 -30.27 -14.08
CA GLU A 327 -1.15 -30.60 -15.12
C GLU A 327 -0.78 -30.05 -16.51
N ARG A 328 0.13 -29.07 -16.55
CA ARG A 328 0.55 -28.36 -17.78
C ARG A 328 1.59 -29.17 -18.53
N THR A 329 1.37 -29.27 -19.85
CA THR A 329 2.30 -29.93 -20.77
C THR A 329 3.54 -29.08 -21.05
N GLN A 330 4.58 -29.70 -21.63
CA GLN A 330 5.76 -28.96 -22.11
C GLN A 330 5.40 -27.99 -23.24
N ASP A 331 4.43 -28.37 -24.10
CA ASP A 331 3.96 -27.50 -25.17
C ASP A 331 3.22 -26.27 -24.64
N ASP A 332 2.39 -26.42 -23.59
CA ASP A 332 1.76 -25.28 -22.93
C ASP A 332 2.80 -24.31 -22.35
N LEU A 333 3.84 -24.83 -21.70
CA LEU A 333 4.90 -24.02 -21.11
C LEU A 333 5.75 -23.34 -22.18
N ARG A 334 6.07 -24.07 -23.28
CA ARG A 334 6.79 -23.50 -24.43
C ARG A 334 6.01 -22.35 -25.04
N GLN A 335 4.71 -22.55 -25.25
CA GLN A 335 3.86 -21.52 -25.83
C GLN A 335 3.75 -20.30 -24.89
N GLU A 336 3.61 -20.50 -23.58
CA GLU A 336 3.57 -19.41 -22.61
C GLU A 336 4.89 -18.62 -22.58
N GLN A 337 6.06 -19.30 -22.59
CA GLN A 337 7.35 -18.61 -22.65
C GLN A 337 7.46 -17.79 -23.93
N TYR A 338 7.09 -18.35 -25.08
CA TYR A 338 7.10 -17.64 -26.37
C TYR A 338 6.20 -16.40 -26.32
N GLU A 339 4.97 -16.51 -25.78
CA GLU A 339 4.04 -15.38 -25.66
C GLU A 339 4.58 -14.29 -24.72
N ILE A 340 5.26 -14.64 -23.63
CA ILE A 340 5.91 -13.68 -22.73
C ILE A 340 7.06 -12.97 -23.44
N GLU A 341 7.88 -13.69 -24.19
CA GLU A 341 9.01 -13.14 -24.94
C GLU A 341 8.53 -12.20 -26.05
N ASP A 342 7.45 -12.55 -26.75
CA ASP A 342 6.82 -11.70 -27.75
C ASP A 342 6.30 -10.38 -27.15
N VAL A 343 5.67 -10.43 -25.96
CA VAL A 343 5.25 -9.20 -25.25
C VAL A 343 6.47 -8.36 -24.86
N ALA A 344 7.51 -8.98 -24.31
CA ALA A 344 8.73 -8.28 -23.91
C ALA A 344 9.43 -7.61 -25.11
N GLU A 345 9.48 -8.29 -26.26
CA GLU A 345 10.03 -7.74 -27.50
C GLU A 345 9.22 -6.53 -28.02
N ARG A 346 7.89 -6.60 -27.94
CA ARG A 346 7.01 -5.47 -28.28
C ARG A 346 7.18 -4.28 -27.35
N LEU A 347 7.60 -4.52 -26.10
CA LEU A 347 8.00 -3.48 -25.13
C LEU A 347 9.44 -3.00 -25.36
N CYS A 348 10.13 -3.53 -26.36
CA CYS A 348 11.55 -3.30 -26.67
C CYS A 348 12.50 -3.76 -25.54
N TRP A 349 12.08 -4.67 -24.70
CA TRP A 349 12.95 -5.21 -23.68
C TRP A 349 13.97 -6.17 -24.29
N LYS A 350 15.20 -6.09 -23.81
CA LYS A 350 16.28 -6.99 -24.22
C LYS A 350 16.40 -8.14 -23.22
N LYS A 351 16.30 -9.39 -23.68
CA LYS A 351 16.66 -10.55 -22.86
C LYS A 351 18.16 -10.55 -22.65
N VAL A 352 18.60 -10.30 -21.42
CA VAL A 352 20.02 -10.22 -21.03
C VAL A 352 20.60 -11.62 -20.88
N VAL A 353 19.85 -12.51 -20.22
CA VAL A 353 20.30 -13.86 -19.93
C VAL A 353 19.12 -14.79 -19.66
N GLU A 354 19.31 -16.08 -20.02
CA GLU A 354 18.49 -17.20 -19.57
C GLU A 354 19.42 -18.30 -19.10
N LYS A 355 19.33 -18.68 -17.82
CA LYS A 355 20.21 -19.68 -17.19
C LYS A 355 19.41 -20.57 -16.25
N GLY A 356 19.23 -21.82 -16.62
CA GLY A 356 18.40 -22.76 -15.87
C GLY A 356 16.95 -22.30 -15.79
N ASP A 357 16.42 -22.19 -14.59
CA ASP A 357 15.05 -21.76 -14.34
C ASP A 357 14.90 -20.22 -14.22
N LEU A 358 15.92 -19.43 -14.59
CA LEU A 358 15.99 -17.98 -14.45
C LEU A 358 16.16 -17.30 -15.81
N ALA A 359 15.36 -16.28 -16.07
CA ALA A 359 15.53 -15.37 -17.20
C ALA A 359 15.42 -13.91 -16.75
N ILE A 360 16.26 -13.05 -17.34
CA ILE A 360 16.35 -11.63 -17.01
C ILE A 360 16.23 -10.81 -18.28
N TRP A 361 15.34 -9.81 -18.24
CA TRP A 361 15.18 -8.80 -19.27
C TRP A 361 15.59 -7.44 -18.73
N GLN A 362 16.06 -6.58 -19.61
CA GLN A 362 16.37 -5.19 -19.32
C GLN A 362 15.49 -4.28 -20.17
N LYS A 363 14.84 -3.33 -19.52
CA LYS A 363 14.10 -2.25 -20.17
C LYS A 363 15.10 -1.31 -20.86
N PRO A 364 14.84 -0.79 -22.10
CA PRO A 364 15.72 0.18 -22.74
C PRO A 364 15.86 1.45 -21.90
N ILE A 365 17.02 2.12 -22.00
CA ILE A 365 17.28 3.37 -21.28
C ILE A 365 16.50 4.56 -21.83
N ASN A 366 16.06 4.48 -23.10
CA ASN A 366 15.24 5.49 -23.75
C ASN A 366 14.46 4.90 -24.94
N HIS A 367 13.66 5.75 -25.60
CA HIS A 367 12.81 5.34 -26.71
C HIS A 367 13.55 5.23 -28.05
N ILE A 368 14.75 5.79 -28.19
CA ILE A 368 15.46 5.87 -29.47
C ILE A 368 15.83 4.47 -29.99
N GLU A 369 16.28 3.60 -29.10
CA GLU A 369 16.58 2.21 -29.44
C GLU A 369 15.35 1.43 -29.93
N CYS A 370 14.16 1.83 -29.51
CA CYS A 370 12.89 1.21 -29.88
C CYS A 370 12.33 1.64 -31.25
N VAL A 371 12.82 2.70 -31.87
CA VAL A 371 12.21 3.31 -33.05
C VAL A 371 12.08 2.29 -34.21
N GLN A 372 13.05 1.41 -34.39
CA GLN A 372 13.00 0.39 -35.44
C GLN A 372 12.01 -0.73 -35.11
N SER A 373 12.05 -1.27 -33.91
CA SER A 373 11.12 -2.31 -33.43
C SER A 373 9.68 -1.81 -33.48
N ARG A 374 9.43 -0.54 -33.15
CA ARG A 374 8.10 0.08 -33.20
C ARG A 374 7.56 0.28 -34.64
N LYS A 375 8.39 0.26 -35.65
CA LYS A 375 7.92 0.24 -37.03
C LYS A 375 7.31 -1.11 -37.43
N VAL A 376 7.80 -2.19 -36.84
CA VAL A 376 7.31 -3.55 -37.05
C VAL A 376 6.12 -3.84 -36.12
N TYR A 377 6.29 -3.58 -34.84
CA TYR A 377 5.27 -3.84 -33.81
C TYR A 377 4.48 -2.58 -33.49
N ARG A 378 3.27 -2.46 -34.06
CA ARG A 378 2.39 -1.31 -33.80
C ARG A 378 1.59 -1.44 -32.49
N THR A 379 1.48 -2.64 -31.96
CA THR A 379 0.77 -2.95 -30.71
C THR A 379 1.74 -3.51 -29.68
N PRO A 380 1.62 -3.14 -28.38
CA PRO A 380 0.72 -2.12 -27.82
C PRO A 380 1.04 -0.70 -28.36
N HIS A 381 0.01 0.15 -28.49
CA HIS A 381 0.21 1.55 -28.89
C HIS A 381 0.78 2.38 -27.73
N ILE A 382 1.28 3.57 -28.03
CA ILE A 382 1.71 4.52 -26.97
C ILE A 382 0.47 5.17 -26.36
N CYS A 383 0.41 5.24 -25.03
CA CYS A 383 -0.69 5.92 -24.33
C CYS A 383 -0.72 7.41 -24.71
N ILE A 384 -1.92 7.93 -25.01
CA ILE A 384 -2.13 9.31 -25.41
C ILE A 384 -2.79 10.06 -24.24
N ASN A 385 -2.27 11.24 -23.92
CA ASN A 385 -2.84 12.12 -22.87
C ASN A 385 -2.98 11.45 -21.48
N ASP A 386 -2.11 10.50 -21.17
CA ASP A 386 -2.09 9.82 -19.89
C ASP A 386 -1.01 10.40 -18.98
N ASN A 387 -1.37 10.66 -17.69
CA ASN A 387 -0.37 10.94 -16.68
C ASN A 387 0.22 9.60 -16.21
N PRO A 388 1.50 9.31 -16.50
CA PRO A 388 2.12 8.03 -16.19
C PRO A 388 2.23 7.75 -14.69
N ASP A 389 2.27 8.78 -13.85
CA ASP A 389 2.37 8.66 -12.40
C ASP A 389 1.00 8.45 -11.75
N SER A 390 -0.10 8.82 -12.42
CA SER A 390 -1.45 8.59 -11.93
C SER A 390 -1.79 7.11 -11.84
N SER A 391 -1.99 6.61 -10.63
CA SER A 391 -2.28 5.19 -10.39
C SER A 391 -3.42 4.94 -9.40
N TRP A 392 -3.82 5.94 -8.61
CA TRP A 392 -4.90 5.77 -7.64
C TRP A 392 -6.24 5.65 -8.34
N TYR A 393 -6.91 4.48 -8.23
CA TYR A 393 -8.15 4.12 -8.96
C TYR A 393 -8.07 4.27 -10.49
N LYS A 394 -6.87 4.26 -11.05
CA LYS A 394 -6.65 4.27 -12.49
C LYS A 394 -6.65 2.84 -13.02
N LYS A 395 -7.47 2.56 -14.02
CA LYS A 395 -7.47 1.25 -14.68
C LYS A 395 -6.20 1.05 -15.49
N MET A 396 -5.72 -0.20 -15.50
CA MET A 396 -4.69 -0.61 -16.43
C MET A 396 -5.22 -0.60 -17.87
N GLU A 397 -4.38 -0.17 -18.78
CA GLU A 397 -4.66 -0.13 -20.21
C GLU A 397 -3.53 -0.83 -20.97
N THR A 398 -3.87 -1.48 -22.10
CA THR A 398 -2.88 -2.14 -22.98
C THR A 398 -2.20 -1.11 -23.88
N CYS A 399 -1.56 -0.12 -23.29
CA CYS A 399 -0.74 0.87 -23.97
C CYS A 399 0.58 1.09 -23.23
N ILE A 400 1.64 1.42 -23.96
CA ILE A 400 2.97 1.67 -23.43
C ILE A 400 3.03 3.10 -22.91
N THR A 401 3.42 3.26 -21.67
CA THR A 401 3.69 4.58 -21.07
C THR A 401 4.87 5.24 -21.79
N PRO A 402 4.70 6.45 -22.36
CA PRO A 402 5.78 7.14 -23.03
C PRO A 402 6.91 7.47 -22.04
N LEU A 403 8.14 7.25 -22.48
CA LEU A 403 9.31 7.69 -21.73
C LEU A 403 9.55 9.18 -21.99
N PRO A 404 10.12 9.91 -21.02
CA PRO A 404 10.58 11.28 -21.27
C PRO A 404 11.52 11.36 -22.47
N GLU A 405 11.39 12.41 -23.26
CA GLU A 405 12.23 12.62 -24.43
C GLU A 405 13.69 12.80 -24.04
N VAL A 406 14.57 12.24 -24.86
CA VAL A 406 16.03 12.38 -24.76
C VAL A 406 16.61 12.84 -26.08
N ARG A 407 17.79 13.41 -26.04
CA ARG A 407 18.47 13.99 -27.22
C ARG A 407 19.43 13.02 -27.88
N SER A 408 19.95 12.06 -27.11
CA SER A 408 20.90 11.06 -27.62
C SER A 408 20.58 9.65 -27.11
N PRO A 409 21.03 8.60 -27.82
CA PRO A 409 20.83 7.20 -27.40
C PRO A 409 21.46 6.87 -26.04
N GLU A 410 22.47 7.60 -25.61
CA GLU A 410 23.19 7.38 -24.34
C GLU A 410 22.49 8.00 -23.14
N GLU A 411 21.55 8.91 -23.37
CA GLU A 411 20.79 9.56 -22.29
C GLU A 411 19.74 8.61 -21.70
N VAL A 412 19.69 8.56 -20.36
CA VAL A 412 18.64 7.85 -19.64
C VAL A 412 17.36 8.68 -19.60
N ALA A 413 16.26 8.13 -20.10
CA ALA A 413 14.98 8.81 -20.13
C ALA A 413 14.50 9.17 -18.71
N GLY A 414 14.28 10.47 -18.47
CA GLY A 414 13.94 10.99 -17.14
C GLY A 414 15.14 11.31 -16.25
N GLY A 415 16.36 11.14 -16.75
CA GLY A 415 17.60 11.47 -16.06
C GLY A 415 18.24 10.31 -15.30
N ALA A 416 19.58 10.31 -15.30
CA ALA A 416 20.36 9.36 -14.53
C ALA A 416 20.27 9.65 -13.02
N LEU A 417 20.36 8.58 -12.22
CA LEU A 417 20.37 8.67 -10.77
C LEU A 417 21.78 8.49 -10.22
N GLU A 418 22.02 9.09 -9.07
CA GLU A 418 23.19 8.78 -8.30
C GLU A 418 23.09 7.37 -7.71
N LYS A 419 24.25 6.79 -7.37
CA LYS A 419 24.32 5.50 -6.70
C LYS A 419 23.91 5.61 -5.23
N TRP A 420 23.48 4.52 -4.66
CA TRP A 420 23.30 4.43 -3.22
C TRP A 420 24.67 4.37 -2.50
N PRO A 421 24.87 5.07 -1.36
CA PRO A 421 23.88 5.83 -0.57
C PRO A 421 23.71 7.32 -0.94
N GLU A 422 24.52 7.88 -1.82
CA GLU A 422 24.48 9.29 -2.23
C GLU A 422 23.12 9.68 -2.81
N ARG A 423 22.46 8.73 -3.48
CA ARG A 423 21.12 8.85 -4.07
C ARG A 423 20.08 9.40 -3.09
N ALA A 424 20.19 9.09 -1.79
CA ALA A 424 19.24 9.56 -0.77
C ALA A 424 19.19 11.08 -0.63
N PHE A 425 20.32 11.76 -0.91
CA PHE A 425 20.49 13.19 -0.70
C PHE A 425 20.75 13.98 -2.00
N ALA A 426 20.98 13.28 -3.09
CA ALA A 426 21.12 13.89 -4.42
C ALA A 426 19.77 14.46 -4.89
N VAL A 427 19.84 15.60 -5.61
CA VAL A 427 18.62 16.21 -6.17
C VAL A 427 18.01 15.27 -7.20
N PRO A 428 16.75 14.83 -7.02
CA PRO A 428 16.08 13.96 -7.97
C PRO A 428 15.95 14.58 -9.37
N PRO A 429 16.07 13.79 -10.45
CA PRO A 429 15.88 14.29 -11.80
C PRO A 429 14.52 14.98 -12.05
N ARG A 430 13.44 14.51 -11.41
CA ARG A 430 12.11 15.16 -11.49
C ARG A 430 12.11 16.59 -10.95
N ILE A 431 12.95 16.90 -9.96
CA ILE A 431 13.11 18.27 -9.45
C ILE A 431 13.97 19.09 -10.43
N ARG A 432 15.08 18.53 -10.94
CA ARG A 432 15.96 19.23 -11.90
C ARG A 432 15.21 19.58 -13.19
N SER A 433 14.32 18.72 -13.65
CA SER A 433 13.50 18.95 -14.85
C SER A 433 12.28 19.84 -14.62
N GLY A 434 11.98 20.22 -13.36
CA GLY A 434 10.77 20.99 -13.02
C GLY A 434 9.47 20.20 -13.12
N SER A 435 9.54 18.84 -13.19
CA SER A 435 8.35 17.99 -13.31
C SER A 435 7.50 17.95 -12.03
N VAL A 436 8.05 18.31 -10.88
CA VAL A 436 7.33 18.39 -9.60
C VAL A 436 6.94 19.83 -9.33
N LEU A 437 5.66 20.13 -9.48
CA LEU A 437 5.15 21.48 -9.42
C LEU A 437 5.44 22.16 -8.06
N GLY A 438 6.05 23.34 -8.11
CA GLY A 438 6.32 24.16 -6.92
C GLY A 438 7.48 23.69 -6.04
N ILE A 439 8.21 22.64 -6.44
CA ILE A 439 9.42 22.16 -5.77
C ILE A 439 10.65 22.57 -6.55
N THR A 440 11.54 23.29 -5.88
CA THR A 440 12.83 23.74 -6.42
C THR A 440 13.99 22.97 -5.76
N VAL A 441 15.16 23.01 -6.39
CA VAL A 441 16.40 22.45 -5.81
C VAL A 441 16.69 23.04 -4.43
N GLN A 442 16.46 24.33 -4.26
CA GLN A 442 16.65 25.01 -2.97
C GLN A 442 15.72 24.44 -1.90
N LYS A 443 14.40 24.33 -2.18
CA LYS A 443 13.42 23.73 -1.25
C LYS A 443 13.77 22.30 -0.88
N PHE A 444 14.33 21.53 -1.80
CA PHE A 444 14.78 20.17 -1.53
C PHE A 444 15.93 20.14 -0.50
N HIS A 445 16.90 21.05 -0.61
CA HIS A 445 17.98 21.15 0.36
C HIS A 445 17.48 21.65 1.72
N GLU A 446 16.64 22.69 1.73
CA GLU A 446 15.99 23.21 2.94
C GLU A 446 15.21 22.12 3.68
N ASP A 447 14.46 21.26 2.96
CA ASP A 447 13.74 20.12 3.55
C ASP A 447 14.70 19.11 4.20
N ASN A 448 15.80 18.77 3.53
CA ASN A 448 16.80 17.87 4.11
C ASN A 448 17.42 18.42 5.40
N ASP A 449 17.69 19.72 5.46
CA ASP A 449 18.28 20.34 6.65
C ASP A 449 17.25 20.46 7.78
N LEU A 450 16.01 20.80 7.46
CA LEU A 450 14.89 20.81 8.40
C LEU A 450 14.68 19.42 9.04
N TRP A 451 14.72 18.36 8.26
CA TRP A 451 14.54 17.01 8.79
C TRP A 451 15.70 16.52 9.64
N LYS A 452 16.93 17.01 9.44
CA LYS A 452 18.03 16.77 10.37
C LYS A 452 17.75 17.39 11.74
N GLU A 453 17.26 18.63 11.79
CA GLU A 453 16.88 19.32 13.03
C GLU A 453 15.70 18.62 13.73
N ARG A 454 14.64 18.32 12.98
CA ARG A 454 13.45 17.60 13.47
C ARG A 454 13.81 16.23 14.06
N LEU A 455 14.73 15.50 13.44
CA LEU A 455 15.19 14.21 13.94
C LEU A 455 15.91 14.35 15.28
N GLU A 456 16.74 15.38 15.48
CA GLU A 456 17.39 15.60 16.78
C GLU A 456 16.34 15.83 17.90
N ASN A 457 15.26 16.54 17.59
CA ASN A 457 14.14 16.67 18.52
C ASN A 457 13.45 15.31 18.78
N TYR A 458 13.18 14.54 17.71
CA TYR A 458 12.53 13.22 17.83
C TYR A 458 13.35 12.20 18.62
N LYS A 459 14.68 12.22 18.54
CA LYS A 459 15.57 11.39 19.37
C LYS A 459 15.36 11.60 20.85
N ARG A 460 15.05 12.84 21.25
CA ARG A 460 14.83 13.22 22.64
C ARG A 460 13.45 12.81 23.11
N ILE A 461 12.40 13.02 22.31
CA ILE A 461 11.01 12.76 22.72
C ILE A 461 10.55 11.32 22.45
N VAL A 462 11.16 10.61 21.49
CA VAL A 462 10.88 9.20 21.15
C VAL A 462 12.20 8.42 21.03
N PRO A 463 12.89 8.15 22.13
CA PRO A 463 14.18 7.47 22.11
C PRO A 463 14.21 6.11 21.38
N PRO A 464 13.12 5.30 21.37
CA PRO A 464 13.09 4.04 20.62
C PRO A 464 13.36 4.16 19.12
N LEU A 465 13.06 5.32 18.51
CA LEU A 465 13.22 5.59 17.08
C LEU A 465 14.66 5.33 16.59
N THR A 466 15.65 5.66 17.40
CA THR A 466 17.07 5.58 17.02
C THR A 466 17.85 4.46 17.71
N LYS A 467 17.18 3.72 18.61
CA LYS A 467 17.81 2.61 19.37
C LYS A 467 17.64 1.22 18.72
N GLY A 468 17.22 1.16 17.44
CA GLY A 468 17.01 -0.10 16.74
C GLY A 468 15.79 -0.91 17.23
N GLN A 469 14.88 -0.25 17.97
CA GLN A 469 13.67 -0.89 18.49
C GLN A 469 12.54 -0.93 17.47
N TYR A 470 12.58 -0.08 16.44
CA TYR A 470 11.62 -0.06 15.36
C TYR A 470 12.22 -0.64 14.08
N ARG A 471 11.40 -1.35 13.31
CA ARG A 471 11.74 -1.86 11.98
C ARG A 471 10.79 -1.32 10.91
N ASN A 472 9.49 -1.25 11.22
CA ASN A 472 8.43 -0.85 10.30
C ASN A 472 7.91 0.54 10.69
N VAL A 473 8.30 1.53 9.93
CA VAL A 473 7.88 2.92 10.13
C VAL A 473 6.99 3.35 8.97
N MET A 474 5.95 4.12 9.25
CA MET A 474 5.09 4.72 8.22
C MET A 474 5.17 6.23 8.34
N ASP A 475 5.29 6.91 7.20
CA ASP A 475 5.13 8.35 7.07
C ASP A 475 3.88 8.65 6.23
N MET A 476 2.84 9.16 6.88
CA MET A 476 1.50 9.32 6.30
C MET A 476 1.41 10.44 5.25
N ASN A 477 2.37 11.37 5.25
CA ASN A 477 2.46 12.49 4.31
C ASN A 477 3.93 12.82 4.07
N SER A 478 4.57 12.01 3.26
CA SER A 478 6.03 12.01 3.13
C SER A 478 6.61 13.23 2.40
N ASN A 479 5.77 14.06 1.82
CA ASN A 479 6.20 15.27 1.09
C ASN A 479 7.41 15.00 0.18
N LEU A 480 8.61 15.46 0.55
CA LEU A 480 9.85 15.27 -0.21
C LEU A 480 10.67 14.03 0.23
N GLY A 481 10.16 13.24 1.18
CA GLY A 481 10.85 12.07 1.74
C GLY A 481 11.98 12.44 2.71
N GLY A 482 11.99 13.66 3.26
CA GLY A 482 13.04 14.13 4.17
C GLY A 482 13.08 13.35 5.48
N PHE A 483 11.93 12.93 6.02
CA PHE A 483 11.87 12.07 7.21
C PHE A 483 12.57 10.72 6.97
N ALA A 484 12.29 10.04 5.86
CA ALA A 484 12.98 8.80 5.51
C ALA A 484 14.47 8.99 5.29
N ALA A 485 14.89 10.10 4.65
CA ALA A 485 16.29 10.43 4.43
C ALA A 485 17.04 10.68 5.74
N ALA A 486 16.42 11.37 6.70
CA ALA A 486 17.02 11.57 8.01
C ALA A 486 17.25 10.24 8.77
N LEU A 487 16.41 9.23 8.51
CA LEU A 487 16.45 7.91 9.16
C LEU A 487 17.34 6.87 8.46
N VAL A 488 17.97 7.17 7.35
CA VAL A 488 18.77 6.25 6.51
C VAL A 488 19.81 5.44 7.30
N LYS A 489 20.38 6.01 8.36
CA LYS A 489 21.42 5.36 9.18
C LYS A 489 20.90 4.34 10.18
N TYR A 490 19.59 4.22 10.34
CA TYR A 490 18.98 3.35 11.34
C TYR A 490 18.45 2.06 10.70
N PRO A 491 18.43 0.92 11.43
CA PRO A 491 18.07 -0.40 10.89
C PRO A 491 16.54 -0.57 10.72
N LEU A 492 15.89 0.44 10.17
CA LEU A 492 14.47 0.49 9.91
C LEU A 492 14.19 0.87 8.44
N TRP A 493 12.97 0.67 8.01
CA TRP A 493 12.48 1.15 6.72
C TRP A 493 11.22 1.99 6.91
N VAL A 494 11.01 2.92 6.00
CA VAL A 494 9.86 3.84 6.02
C VAL A 494 8.96 3.55 4.83
N MET A 495 7.68 3.28 5.10
CA MET A 495 6.61 3.32 4.10
C MET A 495 6.26 4.78 3.87
N ASN A 496 6.75 5.35 2.78
CA ASN A 496 6.46 6.72 2.42
C ASN A 496 5.09 6.78 1.73
N VAL A 497 4.09 7.32 2.43
CA VAL A 497 2.76 7.50 1.86
C VAL A 497 2.62 8.91 1.33
N VAL A 498 2.23 9.02 0.06
CA VAL A 498 1.84 10.29 -0.54
C VAL A 498 0.32 10.28 -0.68
N PRO A 499 -0.39 11.26 -0.08
CA PRO A 499 -1.82 11.40 -0.25
C PRO A 499 -2.22 11.40 -1.74
N ALA A 500 -3.27 10.65 -2.07
CA ALA A 500 -3.75 10.51 -3.44
C ALA A 500 -4.45 11.80 -3.94
N ASP A 501 -3.72 12.90 -3.88
CA ASP A 501 -4.13 14.22 -4.37
C ASP A 501 -3.24 14.63 -5.54
N PRO A 502 -3.80 14.88 -6.72
CA PRO A 502 -3.01 15.22 -7.91
C PRO A 502 -2.28 16.56 -7.79
N ALA A 503 -2.61 17.40 -6.81
CA ALA A 503 -2.00 18.73 -6.67
C ALA A 503 -0.52 18.68 -6.25
N ARG A 504 -0.05 17.59 -5.61
CA ARG A 504 1.32 17.43 -5.13
C ARG A 504 1.81 16.00 -5.24
N ASP A 505 2.01 15.54 -6.46
CA ASP A 505 2.56 14.20 -6.68
C ASP A 505 4.08 14.20 -6.50
N THR A 506 4.53 13.76 -5.32
CA THR A 506 5.96 13.67 -4.97
C THR A 506 6.48 12.24 -4.89
N LEU A 507 5.63 11.21 -5.03
CA LEU A 507 6.05 9.83 -4.83
C LEU A 507 7.14 9.41 -5.82
N GLY A 508 7.07 9.87 -7.08
CA GLY A 508 8.08 9.58 -8.10
C GLY A 508 9.48 10.04 -7.71
N MET A 509 9.59 11.23 -7.12
CA MET A 509 10.89 11.73 -6.65
C MET A 509 11.38 11.00 -5.39
N ILE A 510 10.48 10.52 -4.52
CA ILE A 510 10.85 9.70 -3.35
C ILE A 510 11.52 8.39 -3.81
N TYR A 511 10.98 7.76 -4.85
CA TYR A 511 11.62 6.60 -5.49
C TYR A 511 12.96 6.95 -6.15
N GLU A 512 13.07 8.13 -6.77
CA GLU A 512 14.34 8.62 -7.31
C GLU A 512 15.41 8.87 -6.23
N ARG A 513 15.01 9.06 -4.98
CA ARG A 513 15.91 9.10 -3.81
C ARG A 513 16.30 7.70 -3.29
N GLY A 514 15.76 6.62 -3.86
CA GLY A 514 16.00 5.25 -3.41
C GLY A 514 15.16 4.82 -2.21
N PHE A 515 14.02 5.48 -1.97
CA PHE A 515 13.04 5.07 -0.96
C PHE A 515 11.83 4.41 -1.62
N ILE A 516 11.06 3.69 -0.82
CA ILE A 516 9.83 3.04 -1.25
C ILE A 516 8.62 3.73 -0.64
N GLY A 517 7.48 3.62 -1.29
CA GLY A 517 6.24 4.22 -0.80
C GLY A 517 5.04 3.83 -1.65
N THR A 518 3.89 4.41 -1.34
CA THR A 518 2.63 4.14 -2.04
C THR A 518 1.73 5.37 -2.01
N TYR A 519 0.86 5.51 -3.02
CA TYR A 519 -0.27 6.42 -2.90
C TYR A 519 -1.31 5.85 -1.95
N HIS A 520 -1.98 6.71 -1.19
CA HIS A 520 -3.10 6.34 -0.35
C HIS A 520 -4.03 7.52 -0.06
N ASP A 521 -5.32 7.25 0.11
CA ASP A 521 -6.32 8.20 0.64
C ASP A 521 -6.68 7.79 2.07
N TRP A 522 -6.35 8.63 3.05
CA TRP A 522 -6.58 8.32 4.47
C TRP A 522 -8.05 8.30 4.89
N CYS A 523 -8.97 8.63 3.99
CA CYS A 523 -10.40 8.34 4.18
C CYS A 523 -10.75 6.86 3.91
N GLU A 524 -9.78 6.04 3.55
CA GLU A 524 -9.90 4.61 3.26
C GLU A 524 -8.96 3.79 4.14
N ALA A 525 -9.27 2.50 4.31
CA ALA A 525 -8.40 1.59 5.04
C ALA A 525 -7.11 1.28 4.27
N PHE A 526 -5.97 1.31 4.95
CA PHE A 526 -4.67 0.99 4.36
C PHE A 526 -4.53 -0.52 4.11
N SER A 527 -3.96 -0.89 2.98
CA SER A 527 -3.93 -2.26 2.49
C SER A 527 -2.89 -3.13 3.20
N THR A 528 -3.10 -3.36 4.50
CA THR A 528 -2.24 -4.17 5.37
C THR A 528 -3.04 -4.89 6.45
N TYR A 529 -2.40 -5.84 7.11
CA TYR A 529 -2.93 -6.51 8.30
C TYR A 529 -2.93 -5.58 9.51
N PRO A 530 -3.72 -5.88 10.55
CA PRO A 530 -3.63 -5.17 11.82
C PRO A 530 -2.25 -5.34 12.48
N ARG A 531 -1.83 -4.37 13.30
CA ARG A 531 -0.62 -4.46 14.13
C ARG A 531 0.66 -4.68 13.33
N THR A 532 0.89 -3.91 12.27
CA THR A 532 2.02 -4.10 11.34
C THR A 532 3.08 -3.01 11.37
N TYR A 533 2.76 -1.85 11.94
CA TYR A 533 3.70 -0.73 12.05
C TYR A 533 4.07 -0.43 13.50
N ASP A 534 5.36 -0.14 13.73
CA ASP A 534 5.94 0.14 15.04
C ASP A 534 5.80 1.62 15.40
N LEU A 535 5.99 2.47 14.38
CA LEU A 535 5.85 3.91 14.47
C LEU A 535 5.10 4.44 13.26
N ILE A 536 4.19 5.36 13.49
CA ILE A 536 3.50 6.13 12.45
C ILE A 536 3.82 7.61 12.66
N HIS A 537 4.28 8.26 11.61
CA HIS A 537 4.53 9.69 11.56
C HIS A 537 3.49 10.36 10.67
N ALA A 538 2.99 11.52 11.07
CA ALA A 538 2.03 12.30 10.30
C ALA A 538 2.33 13.81 10.45
N ASP A 539 2.71 14.44 9.36
CA ASP A 539 2.96 15.88 9.28
C ASP A 539 1.85 16.55 8.48
N GLY A 540 1.00 17.35 9.15
CA GLY A 540 -0.10 18.09 8.56
C GLY A 540 -1.27 17.24 8.03
N VAL A 541 -1.29 15.94 8.27
CA VAL A 541 -2.30 15.01 7.70
C VAL A 541 -3.70 15.37 8.12
N PHE A 542 -3.93 15.63 9.40
CA PHE A 542 -5.27 15.91 9.90
C PHE A 542 -5.82 17.24 9.42
N SER A 543 -4.98 18.25 9.22
CA SER A 543 -5.36 19.50 8.54
C SER A 543 -5.76 19.27 7.09
N ILE A 544 -5.06 18.40 6.35
CA ILE A 544 -5.38 18.05 4.95
C ILE A 544 -6.74 17.34 4.85
N TYR A 545 -7.03 16.43 5.79
CA TYR A 545 -8.19 15.55 5.71
C TYR A 545 -9.42 16.01 6.51
N GLN A 546 -9.32 17.05 7.35
CA GLN A 546 -10.40 17.50 8.25
C GLN A 546 -11.73 17.82 7.58
N HIS A 547 -11.72 18.13 6.26
CA HIS A 547 -12.93 18.44 5.47
C HIS A 547 -13.31 17.31 4.50
N ARG A 548 -12.58 16.20 4.51
CA ARG A 548 -12.78 15.07 3.59
C ARG A 548 -13.43 13.87 4.28
N CYS A 549 -13.01 13.57 5.49
CA CYS A 549 -13.55 12.47 6.30
C CYS A 549 -13.40 12.78 7.79
N ASP A 550 -14.04 11.97 8.65
CA ASP A 550 -13.97 12.14 10.10
C ASP A 550 -12.55 11.79 10.60
N ILE A 551 -12.01 12.64 11.46
CA ILE A 551 -10.72 12.41 12.13
C ILE A 551 -10.73 11.09 12.92
N SER A 552 -11.88 10.72 13.50
CA SER A 552 -12.04 9.46 14.23
C SER A 552 -11.83 8.24 13.35
N ASP A 553 -12.27 8.28 12.08
CA ASP A 553 -12.09 7.18 11.13
C ASP A 553 -10.61 6.98 10.80
N ILE A 554 -9.86 8.07 10.60
CA ILE A 554 -8.42 8.02 10.38
C ILE A 554 -7.72 7.44 11.61
N LEU A 555 -8.07 7.90 12.81
CA LEU A 555 -7.45 7.43 14.05
C LEU A 555 -7.76 5.95 14.33
N LEU A 556 -8.98 5.48 14.02
CA LEU A 556 -9.33 4.06 14.12
C LEU A 556 -8.53 3.20 13.16
N GLU A 557 -8.26 3.70 11.96
CA GLU A 557 -7.39 3.02 11.01
C GLU A 557 -5.94 3.00 11.51
N LEU A 558 -5.43 4.09 12.09
CA LEU A 558 -4.13 4.09 12.74
C LEU A 558 -4.08 3.09 13.89
N ASP A 559 -5.14 3.00 14.71
CA ASP A 559 -5.21 1.99 15.78
C ASP A 559 -5.13 0.57 15.20
N ARG A 560 -5.83 0.31 14.10
CA ARG A 560 -5.81 -1.00 13.45
C ARG A 560 -4.39 -1.40 13.04
N ILE A 561 -3.66 -0.50 12.36
CA ILE A 561 -2.35 -0.81 11.78
C ILE A 561 -1.18 -0.64 12.74
N LEU A 562 -1.34 0.16 13.79
CA LEU A 562 -0.30 0.36 14.82
C LEU A 562 -0.23 -0.84 15.76
N ARG A 563 0.99 -1.28 16.06
CA ARG A 563 1.23 -2.33 17.04
C ARG A 563 0.87 -1.88 18.45
N PRO A 564 0.48 -2.78 19.35
CA PRO A 564 0.42 -2.47 20.78
C PRO A 564 1.76 -1.90 21.25
N GLU A 565 1.72 -0.86 22.06
CA GLU A 565 2.87 -0.06 22.51
C GLU A 565 3.63 0.66 21.40
N GLY A 566 3.12 0.62 20.17
CA GLY A 566 3.61 1.42 19.05
C GLY A 566 3.38 2.91 19.30
N THR A 567 4.20 3.72 18.65
CA THR A 567 4.19 5.17 18.83
C THR A 567 3.64 5.87 17.59
N VAL A 568 2.91 6.95 17.81
CA VAL A 568 2.52 7.91 16.77
C VAL A 568 3.12 9.26 17.09
N ILE A 569 3.73 9.90 16.08
CA ILE A 569 4.22 11.27 16.12
C ILE A 569 3.37 12.08 15.15
N LEU A 570 2.59 13.01 15.66
CA LEU A 570 1.74 13.89 14.85
C LEU A 570 2.23 15.32 14.96
N ARG A 571 2.41 15.97 13.83
CA ARG A 571 2.70 17.39 13.71
C ARG A 571 1.52 18.06 13.05
N ASP A 572 0.94 19.05 13.71
CA ASP A 572 -0.19 19.82 13.16
C ASP A 572 -0.40 21.10 14.01
N THR A 573 -1.38 21.91 13.64
CA THR A 573 -1.79 23.05 14.45
C THR A 573 -2.36 22.59 15.80
N ILE A 574 -2.17 23.42 16.84
CA ILE A 574 -2.61 23.07 18.19
C ILE A 574 -4.10 22.74 18.27
N ASP A 575 -4.94 23.47 17.50
CA ASP A 575 -6.39 23.25 17.49
C ASP A 575 -6.78 21.86 16.97
N VAL A 576 -6.07 21.37 15.96
CA VAL A 576 -6.22 20.03 15.42
C VAL A 576 -5.73 18.99 16.42
N LEU A 577 -4.55 19.20 17.01
CA LEU A 577 -3.94 18.26 17.94
C LEU A 577 -4.74 18.09 19.24
N VAL A 578 -5.39 19.13 19.75
CA VAL A 578 -6.28 19.04 20.92
C VAL A 578 -7.49 18.13 20.62
N LYS A 579 -8.07 18.23 19.42
CA LYS A 579 -9.16 17.32 19.00
C LYS A 579 -8.66 15.89 18.91
N VAL A 580 -7.52 15.68 18.23
CA VAL A 580 -6.89 14.36 18.09
C VAL A 580 -6.57 13.76 19.47
N GLN A 581 -5.99 14.55 20.39
CA GLN A 581 -5.68 14.11 21.75
C GLN A 581 -6.93 13.65 22.50
N SER A 582 -8.02 14.40 22.41
CA SER A 582 -9.29 14.03 23.04
C SER A 582 -9.83 12.70 22.52
N ILE A 583 -9.68 12.41 21.21
CA ILE A 583 -10.11 11.14 20.60
C ILE A 583 -9.17 10.00 21.04
N THR A 584 -7.86 10.18 20.96
CA THR A 584 -6.87 9.14 21.29
C THR A 584 -6.94 8.71 22.75
N GLN A 585 -7.25 9.61 23.68
CA GLN A 585 -7.49 9.28 25.09
C GLN A 585 -8.69 8.32 25.25
N ARG A 586 -9.75 8.48 24.47
CA ARG A 586 -10.91 7.56 24.44
C ARG A 586 -10.60 6.24 23.72
N MET A 587 -9.54 6.20 22.89
CA MET A 587 -9.05 5.01 22.22
C MET A 587 -8.04 4.20 23.03
N ARG A 588 -7.92 4.46 24.35
CA ARG A 588 -6.95 3.81 25.23
C ARG A 588 -5.49 4.11 24.90
N TRP A 589 -5.21 5.26 24.26
CA TRP A 589 -3.83 5.68 24.00
C TRP A 589 -3.37 6.64 25.09
N LYS A 590 -2.06 6.62 25.39
CA LYS A 590 -1.40 7.63 26.20
C LYS A 590 -0.84 8.69 25.26
N SER A 591 -1.34 9.91 25.34
CA SER A 591 -0.98 10.99 24.44
C SER A 591 -0.54 12.24 25.19
N GLN A 592 0.49 12.92 24.68
CA GLN A 592 1.03 14.15 25.23
C GLN A 592 1.38 15.12 24.11
N VAL A 593 0.95 16.38 24.23
CA VAL A 593 1.37 17.47 23.37
C VAL A 593 2.74 17.96 23.83
N MET A 594 3.66 18.07 22.88
CA MET A 594 5.03 18.54 23.06
C MET A 594 5.22 19.86 22.32
N GLU A 595 6.20 20.66 22.76
CA GLU A 595 6.55 21.88 22.06
C GLU A 595 7.23 21.59 20.71
N HIS A 596 7.05 22.54 19.81
CA HIS A 596 7.76 22.56 18.52
C HIS A 596 9.26 22.83 18.76
N GLU A 597 10.13 22.33 17.89
CA GLU A 597 11.58 22.55 17.96
C GLU A 597 11.96 24.03 17.93
N SER A 598 11.21 24.87 17.21
CA SER A 598 11.39 26.33 17.18
C SER A 598 10.80 27.06 18.38
N GLY A 599 10.36 26.34 19.42
CA GLY A 599 9.91 26.91 20.69
C GLY A 599 8.39 27.05 20.85
N PRO A 600 7.97 27.59 22.00
CA PRO A 600 6.56 27.55 22.46
C PRO A 600 5.61 28.43 21.65
N PHE A 601 6.11 29.44 20.96
CA PHE A 601 5.28 30.38 20.20
C PHE A 601 4.93 29.90 18.78
N ASN A 602 5.53 28.79 18.32
CA ASN A 602 5.14 28.20 17.04
C ASN A 602 3.71 27.63 17.14
N PRO A 603 2.79 28.00 16.22
CA PRO A 603 1.40 27.49 16.24
C PRO A 603 1.31 25.99 15.95
N GLU A 604 2.30 25.40 15.29
CA GLU A 604 2.46 23.96 15.12
C GLU A 604 3.03 23.33 16.39
N LYS A 605 2.49 22.21 16.77
CA LYS A 605 2.95 21.42 17.91
C LYS A 605 3.18 19.95 17.50
N ILE A 606 3.70 19.18 18.44
CA ILE A 606 3.93 17.75 18.26
C ILE A 606 3.08 17.00 19.29
N LEU A 607 2.25 16.08 18.83
CA LEU A 607 1.57 15.14 19.72
C LEU A 607 2.26 13.80 19.60
N VAL A 608 2.76 13.30 20.72
CA VAL A 608 3.30 11.94 20.83
C VAL A 608 2.25 11.09 21.53
N ALA A 609 1.87 10.00 20.88
CA ALA A 609 0.89 9.07 21.45
C ALA A 609 1.41 7.63 21.38
N VAL A 610 1.09 6.83 22.39
CA VAL A 610 1.47 5.42 22.49
C VAL A 610 0.22 4.59 22.68
N LYS A 611 -0.01 3.62 21.80
CA LYS A 611 -1.12 2.68 21.90
C LYS A 611 -0.93 1.76 23.10
N THR A 612 -1.90 1.69 23.99
CA THR A 612 -1.84 0.80 25.16
C THR A 612 -2.01 -0.66 24.73
N TYR A 613 -1.23 -1.57 25.33
CA TYR A 613 -1.45 -3.00 25.17
C TYR A 613 -2.69 -3.45 25.95
N TRP A 614 -3.58 -4.19 25.29
CA TRP A 614 -4.75 -4.81 25.90
C TRP A 614 -5.23 -6.01 25.09
N THR A 615 -5.92 -6.96 25.74
CA THR A 615 -6.51 -8.15 25.11
C THR A 615 -8.00 -8.24 25.45
N ALA A 616 -8.76 -8.97 24.65
CA ALA A 616 -10.19 -9.15 24.89
C ALA A 616 -10.50 -9.80 26.26
N GLN A 617 -9.61 -10.64 26.77
CA GLN A 617 -9.77 -11.30 28.07
C GLN A 617 -9.65 -10.33 29.26
N LEU A 618 -8.87 -9.26 29.13
CA LEU A 618 -8.72 -8.23 30.18
C LEU A 618 -9.98 -7.39 30.34
N ILE A 619 -10.81 -7.27 29.31
CA ILE A 619 -12.07 -6.50 29.38
C ILE A 619 -13.16 -7.28 30.12
N GLN A 620 -13.19 -8.61 30.02
CA GLN A 620 -14.18 -9.44 30.72
C GLN A 620 -13.94 -9.53 32.22
N GLN A 621 -12.78 -9.07 32.72
CA GLN A 621 -12.39 -9.06 34.15
C GLN A 621 -12.54 -7.68 34.80
N GLN A 622 -12.83 -6.64 34.03
CA GLN A 622 -13.18 -5.30 34.49
C GLN A 622 -14.71 -5.07 34.44
#